data_bf784519356e1740739ad1b20922c336
#
_entry.id   bf784519356e1740739ad1b20922c336
#
_cell.length_a   1.000
_cell.length_b   1.000
_cell.length_c   1.000
_cell.angle_alpha   90.00
_cell.angle_beta   90.00
_cell.angle_gamma   90.00
#
_symmetry.space_group_name_H-M   'P 1'
#
loop_
_entity.id
_entity.type
_entity.pdbx_description
1 polymer ?
#
loop_
_entity_poly.entity_id
_entity_poly.type
_entity_poly.pdbx_seq_one_letter_code
_entity_poly.pdbx_strand_id
1 'polypeptide(L)'
;VLTRKAPRVLDIGFGTGTLAARLYQQGCVIFGQDFSARMLEIASAKMPQARLYQGDFSRGLVPQLQGQTFDFITATYSLHHLSLEGKRDFLAQLRRQLAPEGEILIGDVAFRTQAELEACRKAAGPSWDEEEIYFVLEELLPFFPDLRYEKISDCAALMTLKKD
;
A
#
# COMPACT_ATOMS: atom_id res chain seq x y z
N VAL A 1 22.09 6.18 -25.24
CA VAL A 1 21.02 6.61 -24.33
C VAL A 1 20.17 5.37 -24.05
N LEU A 2 20.33 4.73 -22.90
CA LEU A 2 19.47 3.67 -22.44
C LEU A 2 18.10 4.29 -22.15
N THR A 3 17.12 4.06 -23.01
CA THR A 3 15.71 4.37 -22.75
C THR A 3 15.24 3.45 -21.64
N ARG A 4 15.37 3.92 -20.40
CA ARG A 4 14.79 3.22 -19.25
C ARG A 4 13.27 3.24 -19.45
N LYS A 5 12.66 2.08 -19.58
CA LYS A 5 11.20 1.94 -19.66
C LYS A 5 10.59 2.63 -18.45
N ALA A 6 9.53 3.42 -18.66
CA ALA A 6 8.85 4.11 -17.57
C ALA A 6 8.40 3.12 -16.49
N PRO A 7 8.67 3.40 -15.19
CA PRO A 7 8.29 2.50 -14.11
C PRO A 7 6.78 2.27 -14.06
N ARG A 8 6.38 1.03 -13.86
CA ARG A 8 4.98 0.63 -13.67
C ARG A 8 4.68 0.63 -12.17
N VAL A 9 3.77 1.47 -11.74
CA VAL A 9 3.40 1.63 -10.33
C VAL A 9 1.94 1.23 -10.14
N LEU A 10 1.68 0.36 -9.16
CA LEU A 10 0.34 0.03 -8.69
C LEU A 10 0.11 0.72 -7.34
N ASP A 11 -0.92 1.56 -7.24
CA ASP A 11 -1.30 2.24 -6.00
C ASP A 11 -2.60 1.62 -5.43
N ILE A 12 -2.50 1.05 -4.24
CA ILE A 12 -3.60 0.39 -3.53
C ILE A 12 -4.25 1.34 -2.54
N GLY A 13 -5.55 1.58 -2.72
CA GLY A 13 -6.27 2.59 -1.94
C GLY A 13 -5.79 3.99 -2.31
N PHE A 14 -5.71 4.29 -3.59
CA PHE A 14 -5.11 5.52 -4.11
C PHE A 14 -5.84 6.80 -3.67
N GLY A 15 -7.05 6.70 -3.12
CA GLY A 15 -7.85 7.83 -2.67
C GLY A 15 -8.03 8.87 -3.78
N THR A 16 -7.78 10.14 -3.47
CA THR A 16 -7.83 11.23 -4.48
C THR A 16 -6.64 11.22 -5.44
N GLY A 17 -5.75 10.24 -5.36
CA GLY A 17 -4.59 10.09 -6.23
C GLY A 17 -3.45 11.07 -5.94
N THR A 18 -3.31 11.59 -4.72
CA THR A 18 -2.29 12.61 -4.40
C THR A 18 -0.87 12.10 -4.63
N LEU A 19 -0.53 10.89 -4.19
CA LEU A 19 0.77 10.27 -4.44
C LEU A 19 0.89 9.85 -5.90
N ALA A 20 -0.09 9.11 -6.39
CA ALA A 20 -0.09 8.58 -7.76
C ALA A 20 0.03 9.68 -8.82
N ALA A 21 -0.63 10.84 -8.64
CA ALA A 21 -0.54 11.96 -9.57
C ALA A 21 0.86 12.56 -9.65
N ARG A 22 1.60 12.60 -8.54
CA ARG A 22 3.00 13.06 -8.54
C ARG A 22 3.91 12.10 -9.32
N LEU A 23 3.71 10.79 -9.14
CA LEU A 23 4.44 9.77 -9.89
C LEU A 23 4.08 9.79 -11.37
N TYR A 24 2.80 9.98 -11.68
CA TYR A 24 2.29 10.14 -13.05
C TYR A 24 2.97 11.33 -13.77
N GLN A 25 3.06 12.48 -13.11
CA GLN A 25 3.74 13.68 -13.65
C GLN A 25 5.24 13.46 -13.89
N GLN A 26 5.86 12.52 -13.16
CA GLN A 26 7.26 12.11 -13.35
C GLN A 26 7.43 11.04 -14.44
N GLY A 27 6.36 10.70 -15.14
CA GLY A 27 6.41 9.76 -16.26
C GLY A 27 6.20 8.29 -15.90
N CYS A 28 5.77 7.98 -14.67
CA CYS A 28 5.40 6.61 -14.31
C CYS A 28 4.10 6.18 -14.98
N VAL A 29 3.99 4.89 -15.31
CA VAL A 29 2.74 4.28 -15.78
C VAL A 29 1.95 3.84 -14.56
N ILE A 30 0.84 4.52 -14.28
CA ILE A 30 0.05 4.34 -13.07
C ILE A 30 -1.07 3.33 -13.29
N PHE A 31 -1.17 2.40 -12.35
CA PHE A 31 -2.29 1.50 -12.12
C PHE A 31 -2.80 1.75 -10.70
N GLY A 32 -4.07 1.47 -10.45
CA GLY A 32 -4.60 1.64 -9.09
C GLY A 32 -5.91 0.90 -8.87
N GLN A 33 -6.16 0.61 -7.59
CA GLN A 33 -7.42 0.04 -7.12
C GLN A 33 -7.88 0.78 -5.87
N ASP A 34 -9.13 1.23 -5.87
CA ASP A 34 -9.79 1.85 -4.72
C ASP A 34 -11.24 1.39 -4.66
N PHE A 35 -11.82 1.26 -3.47
CA PHE A 35 -13.21 0.85 -3.33
C PHE A 35 -14.21 1.97 -3.66
N SER A 36 -13.78 3.23 -3.56
CA SER A 36 -14.65 4.40 -3.69
C SER A 36 -14.76 4.87 -5.14
N ALA A 37 -15.96 4.80 -5.72
CA ALA A 37 -16.25 5.37 -7.04
C ALA A 37 -15.93 6.87 -7.11
N ARG A 38 -16.15 7.60 -6.00
CA ARG A 38 -15.85 9.03 -5.91
C ARG A 38 -14.34 9.31 -5.99
N MET A 39 -13.53 8.49 -5.34
CA MET A 39 -12.08 8.62 -5.40
C MET A 39 -11.57 8.31 -6.81
N LEU A 40 -12.13 7.28 -7.44
CA LEU A 40 -11.83 6.93 -8.82
C LEU A 40 -12.09 8.10 -9.79
N GLU A 41 -13.24 8.77 -9.65
CA GLU A 41 -13.59 9.92 -10.48
C GLU A 41 -12.56 11.06 -10.31
N ILE A 42 -12.23 11.42 -9.07
CA ILE A 42 -11.27 12.49 -8.76
C ILE A 42 -9.88 12.16 -9.27
N ALA A 43 -9.40 10.95 -9.02
CA ALA A 43 -8.07 10.52 -9.44
C ALA A 43 -7.95 10.41 -10.98
N SER A 44 -8.98 9.91 -11.65
CA SER A 44 -9.02 9.80 -13.12
C SER A 44 -8.95 11.18 -13.80
N ALA A 45 -9.58 12.19 -13.21
CA ALA A 45 -9.48 13.56 -13.73
C ALA A 45 -8.04 14.11 -13.66
N LYS A 46 -7.26 13.72 -12.64
CA LYS A 46 -5.86 14.12 -12.47
C LYS A 46 -4.89 13.33 -13.38
N MET A 47 -5.24 12.11 -13.70
CA MET A 47 -4.39 11.14 -14.40
C MET A 47 -5.15 10.46 -15.56
N PRO A 48 -5.42 11.17 -16.67
CA PRO A 48 -6.30 10.66 -17.72
C PRO A 48 -5.82 9.36 -18.41
N GLN A 49 -4.52 9.05 -18.36
CA GLN A 49 -3.93 7.84 -18.93
C GLN A 49 -3.65 6.74 -17.90
N ALA A 50 -3.92 6.99 -16.62
CA ALA A 50 -3.79 5.97 -15.60
C ALA A 50 -4.87 4.89 -15.75
N ARG A 51 -4.53 3.68 -15.34
CA ARG A 51 -5.44 2.53 -15.35
C ARG A 51 -5.96 2.28 -13.94
N LEU A 52 -7.02 2.98 -13.59
CA LEU A 52 -7.62 2.97 -12.28
C LEU A 52 -8.90 2.13 -12.28
N TYR A 53 -9.09 1.32 -11.26
CA TYR A 53 -10.20 0.40 -11.15
C TYR A 53 -10.90 0.54 -9.79
N GLN A 54 -12.23 0.47 -9.82
CA GLN A 54 -12.99 0.35 -8.59
C GLN A 54 -12.98 -1.11 -8.12
N GLY A 55 -12.63 -1.32 -6.85
CA GLY A 55 -12.64 -2.66 -6.25
C GLY A 55 -12.25 -2.64 -4.79
N ASP A 56 -12.85 -3.54 -4.03
CA ASP A 56 -12.55 -3.77 -2.63
C ASP A 56 -11.35 -4.70 -2.51
N PHE A 57 -10.20 -4.16 -2.13
CA PHE A 57 -8.96 -4.93 -1.99
C PHE A 57 -8.96 -5.91 -0.80
N SER A 58 -9.93 -5.84 0.11
CA SER A 58 -10.14 -6.90 1.11
C SER A 58 -10.48 -8.24 0.47
N ARG A 59 -10.97 -8.20 -0.77
CA ARG A 59 -11.26 -9.37 -1.62
C ARG A 59 -10.13 -9.68 -2.61
N GLY A 60 -9.00 -8.96 -2.51
CA GLY A 60 -7.86 -9.09 -3.41
C GLY A 60 -7.88 -8.12 -4.59
N LEU A 61 -7.00 -8.35 -5.55
CA LEU A 61 -6.90 -7.53 -6.76
C LEU A 61 -8.05 -7.82 -7.73
N VAL A 62 -8.58 -6.75 -8.35
CA VAL A 62 -9.53 -6.86 -9.46
C VAL A 62 -8.91 -7.66 -10.63
N PRO A 63 -9.74 -8.36 -11.44
CA PRO A 63 -9.24 -9.22 -12.53
C PRO A 63 -8.27 -8.50 -13.49
N GLN A 64 -8.48 -7.21 -13.77
CA GLN A 64 -7.66 -6.42 -14.68
C GLN A 64 -6.22 -6.21 -14.19
N LEU A 65 -5.98 -6.33 -12.87
CA LEU A 65 -4.67 -6.19 -12.25
C LEU A 65 -3.99 -7.53 -12.01
N GLN A 66 -4.74 -8.62 -12.01
CA GLN A 66 -4.20 -9.96 -11.79
C GLN A 66 -3.28 -10.37 -12.95
N GLY A 67 -2.16 -11.04 -12.62
CA GLY A 67 -1.17 -11.48 -13.61
C GLY A 67 -0.34 -10.35 -14.24
N GLN A 68 -0.55 -9.10 -13.83
CA GLN A 68 0.30 -7.99 -14.23
C GLN A 68 1.56 -7.92 -13.36
N THR A 69 2.58 -7.23 -13.84
CA THR A 69 3.85 -7.07 -13.13
C THR A 69 4.15 -5.58 -12.95
N PHE A 70 4.59 -5.21 -11.74
CA PHE A 70 4.84 -3.83 -11.35
C PHE A 70 6.26 -3.66 -10.80
N ASP A 71 6.91 -2.54 -11.12
CA ASP A 71 8.21 -2.17 -10.56
C ASP A 71 8.05 -1.71 -9.11
N PHE A 72 6.95 -1.00 -8.82
CA PHE A 72 6.60 -0.57 -7.48
C PHE A 72 5.12 -0.80 -7.20
N ILE A 73 4.81 -1.18 -5.97
CA ILE A 73 3.44 -1.23 -5.46
C ILE A 73 3.40 -0.34 -4.22
N THR A 74 2.50 0.63 -4.19
CA THR A 74 2.33 1.56 -3.07
C THR A 74 1.00 1.33 -2.37
N ALA A 75 0.98 1.49 -1.06
CA ALA A 75 -0.22 1.53 -0.25
C ALA A 75 -0.03 2.56 0.86
N THR A 76 -0.82 3.63 0.85
CA THR A 76 -0.65 4.73 1.79
C THR A 76 -1.94 4.94 2.57
N TYR A 77 -1.90 4.73 3.89
CA TYR A 77 -3.04 4.84 4.80
C TYR A 77 -4.30 4.11 4.29
N SER A 78 -4.12 2.87 3.83
CA SER A 78 -5.20 2.08 3.24
C SER A 78 -5.31 0.66 3.80
N LEU A 79 -4.19 0.02 4.17
CA LEU A 79 -4.20 -1.39 4.57
C LEU A 79 -4.59 -1.64 6.04
N HIS A 80 -4.72 -0.62 6.86
CA HIS A 80 -5.22 -0.72 8.24
C HIS A 80 -6.70 -1.16 8.31
N HIS A 81 -7.43 -1.14 7.20
CA HIS A 81 -8.77 -1.73 7.11
C HIS A 81 -8.76 -3.27 7.03
N LEU A 82 -7.61 -3.90 6.80
CA LEU A 82 -7.49 -5.35 6.71
C LEU A 82 -7.14 -5.96 8.08
N SER A 83 -7.72 -7.13 8.39
CA SER A 83 -7.26 -7.96 9.49
C SER A 83 -5.80 -8.39 9.29
N LEU A 84 -5.14 -8.91 10.33
CA LEU A 84 -3.77 -9.44 10.22
C LEU A 84 -3.67 -10.53 9.12
N GLU A 85 -4.62 -11.45 9.10
CA GLU A 85 -4.70 -12.49 8.07
C GLU A 85 -4.91 -11.89 6.67
N GLY A 86 -5.82 -10.92 6.54
CA GLY A 86 -6.05 -10.18 5.30
C GLY A 86 -4.79 -9.45 4.81
N LYS A 87 -4.05 -8.80 5.71
CA LYS A 87 -2.76 -8.16 5.38
C LYS A 87 -1.76 -9.18 4.87
N ARG A 88 -1.58 -10.32 5.58
CA ARG A 88 -0.67 -11.40 5.20
C ARG A 88 -0.99 -11.90 3.79
N ASP A 89 -2.24 -12.27 3.54
CA ASP A 89 -2.65 -12.88 2.28
C ASP A 89 -2.57 -11.89 1.11
N PHE A 90 -2.98 -10.64 1.36
CA PHE A 90 -2.92 -9.60 0.34
C PHE A 90 -1.48 -9.19 0.02
N LEU A 91 -0.61 -9.02 1.01
CA LEU A 91 0.83 -8.74 0.78
C LEU A 91 1.50 -9.88 0.01
N ALA A 92 1.17 -11.14 0.32
CA ALA A 92 1.66 -12.29 -0.46
C ALA A 92 1.15 -12.25 -1.92
N GLN A 93 -0.09 -11.83 -2.15
CA GLN A 93 -0.62 -11.62 -3.51
C GLN A 93 0.14 -10.50 -4.24
N LEU A 94 0.32 -9.35 -3.60
CA LEU A 94 1.03 -8.21 -4.17
C LEU A 94 2.49 -8.54 -4.49
N ARG A 95 3.18 -9.29 -3.61
CA ARG A 95 4.56 -9.70 -3.81
C ARG A 95 4.75 -10.53 -5.07
N ARG A 96 3.80 -11.41 -5.40
CA ARG A 96 3.80 -12.18 -6.66
C ARG A 96 3.69 -11.31 -7.90
N GLN A 97 3.12 -10.11 -7.79
CA GLN A 97 2.97 -9.13 -8.88
C GLN A 97 4.19 -8.21 -9.06
N LEU A 98 5.22 -8.33 -8.22
CA LEU A 98 6.43 -7.53 -8.37
C LEU A 98 7.27 -8.02 -9.57
N ALA A 99 7.82 -7.06 -10.31
CA ALA A 99 8.91 -7.30 -11.25
C ALA A 99 10.18 -7.76 -10.52
N PRO A 100 11.16 -8.38 -11.21
CA PRO A 100 12.50 -8.52 -10.65
C PRO A 100 13.00 -7.16 -10.14
N GLU A 101 13.62 -7.14 -8.95
CA GLU A 101 14.04 -5.90 -8.25
C GLU A 101 12.90 -4.93 -7.85
N GLY A 102 11.64 -5.37 -7.98
CA GLY A 102 10.48 -4.57 -7.58
C GLY A 102 10.29 -4.52 -6.07
N GLU A 103 9.58 -3.49 -5.61
CA GLU A 103 9.35 -3.24 -4.18
C GLU A 103 7.89 -2.89 -3.89
N ILE A 104 7.38 -3.36 -2.75
CA ILE A 104 6.15 -2.86 -2.12
C ILE A 104 6.56 -1.83 -1.08
N LEU A 105 5.91 -0.67 -1.11
CA LEU A 105 6.13 0.45 -0.19
C LEU A 105 4.81 0.73 0.53
N ILE A 106 4.78 0.54 1.85
CA ILE A 106 3.58 0.72 2.68
C ILE A 106 3.84 1.85 3.66
N GLY A 107 3.14 2.96 3.50
CA GLY A 107 3.12 4.07 4.47
C GLY A 107 1.81 4.01 5.26
N ASP A 108 1.87 3.63 6.54
CA ASP A 108 0.66 3.46 7.34
C ASP A 108 0.93 3.69 8.82
N VAL A 109 -0.13 3.69 9.63
CA VAL A 109 -0.01 3.59 11.09
C VAL A 109 0.56 2.21 11.43
N ALA A 110 1.76 2.21 11.98
CA ALA A 110 2.52 0.98 12.18
C ALA A 110 3.49 1.08 13.35
N PHE A 111 3.67 -0.02 14.05
CA PHE A 111 4.47 -0.17 15.25
C PHE A 111 5.43 -1.36 15.12
N ARG A 112 6.56 -1.32 15.83
CA ARG A 112 7.47 -2.48 15.87
C ARG A 112 6.88 -3.61 16.67
N THR A 113 6.28 -3.28 17.83
CA THR A 113 5.78 -4.22 18.81
C THR A 113 4.38 -3.87 19.27
N GLN A 114 3.68 -4.85 19.83
CA GLN A 114 2.38 -4.64 20.45
C GLN A 114 2.46 -3.61 21.60
N ALA A 115 3.58 -3.57 22.34
CA ALA A 115 3.79 -2.61 23.41
C ALA A 115 3.84 -1.15 22.89
N GLU A 116 4.46 -0.90 21.74
CA GLU A 116 4.46 0.41 21.10
C GLU A 116 3.05 0.82 20.64
N LEU A 117 2.27 -0.09 20.08
CA LEU A 117 0.88 0.13 19.70
C LEU A 117 0.05 0.54 20.94
N GLU A 118 0.12 -0.22 22.02
CA GLU A 118 -0.63 0.07 23.25
C GLU A 118 -0.22 1.41 23.88
N ALA A 119 1.06 1.77 23.82
CA ALA A 119 1.53 3.07 24.28
C ALA A 119 0.94 4.23 23.45
N CYS A 120 0.90 4.08 22.11
CA CYS A 120 0.29 5.07 21.21
C CYS A 120 -1.22 5.15 21.44
N ARG A 121 -1.91 4.01 21.57
CA ARG A 121 -3.34 3.94 21.89
C ARG A 121 -3.67 4.69 23.17
N LYS A 122 -2.91 4.44 24.24
CA LYS A 122 -3.08 5.11 25.52
C LYS A 122 -2.87 6.61 25.42
N ALA A 123 -1.86 7.05 24.67
CA ALA A 123 -1.58 8.47 24.45
C ALA A 123 -2.67 9.17 23.61
N ALA A 124 -3.22 8.50 22.61
CA ALA A 124 -4.28 9.02 21.77
C ALA A 124 -5.65 9.11 22.51
N GLY A 125 -5.87 8.21 23.48
CA GLY A 125 -7.12 8.20 24.27
C GLY A 125 -8.36 8.13 23.40
N PRO A 126 -9.34 9.06 23.59
CA PRO A 126 -10.59 9.06 22.83
C PRO A 126 -10.43 9.30 21.31
N SER A 127 -9.27 9.74 20.86
CA SER A 127 -8.97 9.96 19.43
C SER A 127 -8.48 8.69 18.72
N TRP A 128 -8.31 7.59 19.48
CA TRP A 128 -7.94 6.31 18.90
C TRP A 128 -9.12 5.69 18.15
N ASP A 129 -8.88 5.24 16.92
CA ASP A 129 -9.88 4.51 16.14
C ASP A 129 -9.81 3.02 16.47
N GLU A 130 -10.85 2.51 17.14
CA GLU A 130 -10.95 1.10 17.54
C GLU A 130 -11.38 0.17 16.39
N GLU A 131 -11.84 0.73 15.26
CA GLU A 131 -12.27 -0.05 14.09
C GLU A 131 -11.10 -0.35 13.15
N GLU A 132 -10.00 0.42 13.26
CA GLU A 132 -8.81 0.22 12.44
C GLU A 132 -7.87 -0.83 13.05
N ILE A 133 -7.29 -1.65 12.20
CA ILE A 133 -6.33 -2.70 12.56
C ILE A 133 -4.95 -2.28 12.06
N TYR A 134 -4.19 -1.66 12.95
CA TYR A 134 -2.88 -1.12 12.61
C TYR A 134 -1.83 -2.23 12.43
N PHE A 135 -0.73 -1.87 11.78
CA PHE A 135 0.38 -2.78 11.58
C PHE A 135 1.21 -2.94 12.85
N VAL A 136 1.54 -4.20 13.16
CA VAL A 136 2.55 -4.56 14.16
C VAL A 136 3.59 -5.43 13.47
N LEU A 137 4.82 -4.94 13.37
CA LEU A 137 5.89 -5.60 12.60
C LEU A 137 6.15 -7.03 13.08
N GLU A 138 6.22 -7.23 14.41
CA GLU A 138 6.50 -8.55 14.99
C GLU A 138 5.48 -9.61 14.63
N GLU A 139 4.23 -9.23 14.29
CA GLU A 139 3.18 -10.14 13.83
C GLU A 139 3.36 -10.57 12.36
N LEU A 140 4.02 -9.74 11.55
CA LEU A 140 4.22 -9.99 10.13
C LEU A 140 5.57 -10.64 9.81
N LEU A 141 6.59 -10.46 10.66
CA LEU A 141 7.92 -11.05 10.44
C LEU A 141 7.94 -12.58 10.29
N PRO A 142 7.08 -13.38 10.95
CA PRO A 142 7.01 -14.82 10.70
C PRO A 142 6.64 -15.20 9.26
N PHE A 143 5.92 -14.31 8.55
CA PHE A 143 5.49 -14.51 7.15
C PHE A 143 6.37 -13.78 6.15
N PHE A 144 6.97 -12.67 6.56
CA PHE A 144 7.81 -11.80 5.74
C PHE A 144 9.09 -11.43 6.52
N PRO A 145 10.04 -12.35 6.68
CA PRO A 145 11.25 -12.12 7.50
C PRO A 145 12.16 -11.02 6.93
N ASP A 146 12.00 -10.66 5.67
CA ASP A 146 12.72 -9.59 4.97
C ASP A 146 11.96 -8.24 4.97
N LEU A 147 10.79 -8.16 5.63
CA LEU A 147 10.03 -6.91 5.75
C LEU A 147 10.85 -5.88 6.54
N ARG A 148 11.18 -4.77 5.89
CA ARG A 148 11.89 -3.66 6.51
C ARG A 148 10.91 -2.67 7.10
N TYR A 149 11.31 -2.03 8.17
CA TYR A 149 10.53 -1.05 8.90
C TYR A 149 11.37 0.19 9.19
N GLU A 150 10.87 1.35 8.80
CA GLU A 150 11.45 2.66 9.09
C GLU A 150 10.39 3.53 9.78
N LYS A 151 10.68 3.92 11.03
CA LYS A 151 9.78 4.78 11.79
C LYS A 151 9.82 6.20 11.23
N ILE A 152 8.66 6.75 10.88
CA ILE A 152 8.51 8.10 10.34
C ILE A 152 8.01 9.08 11.42
N SER A 153 7.12 8.61 12.30
CA SER A 153 6.61 9.38 13.44
C SER A 153 6.31 8.44 14.61
N ASP A 154 5.72 8.96 15.68
CA ASP A 154 5.37 8.12 16.83
C ASP A 154 4.39 7.01 16.52
N CYS A 155 3.52 7.21 15.55
CA CYS A 155 2.47 6.25 15.18
C CYS A 155 2.49 5.86 13.68
N ALA A 156 3.49 6.25 12.90
CA ALA A 156 3.56 5.93 11.49
C ALA A 156 4.93 5.41 11.07
N ALA A 157 4.93 4.51 10.10
CA ALA A 157 6.15 3.96 9.52
C ALA A 157 6.04 3.75 8.02
N LEU A 158 7.20 3.68 7.38
CA LEU A 158 7.37 3.13 6.05
C LEU A 158 7.83 1.68 6.19
N MET A 159 7.09 0.77 5.58
CA MET A 159 7.48 -0.63 5.48
C MET A 159 7.78 -0.97 4.03
N THR A 160 8.84 -1.76 3.81
CA THR A 160 9.29 -2.13 2.46
C THR A 160 9.45 -3.64 2.36
N LEU A 161 8.87 -4.22 1.31
CA LEU A 161 8.97 -5.64 1.00
C LEU A 161 9.44 -5.80 -0.44
N LYS A 162 10.48 -6.59 -0.67
CA LYS A 162 11.03 -6.84 -1.99
C LYS A 162 10.47 -8.10 -2.65
N LYS A 163 10.72 -8.24 -3.94
CA LYS A 163 10.52 -9.52 -4.64
C LYS A 163 11.38 -10.60 -4.00
N ASP A 164 10.86 -11.82 -3.90
CA ASP A 164 11.59 -13.01 -3.45
C ASP A 164 12.77 -13.35 -4.36
#